data_efeb0e9dc6d78490e1c3a21eae62beea
#
_entry.id   efeb0e9dc6d78490e1c3a21eae62beea
#
_cell.length_a   1.000
_cell.length_b   1.000
_cell.length_c   1.000
_cell.angle_alpha   90.00
_cell.angle_beta   90.00
_cell.angle_gamma   90.00
#
_symmetry.space_group_name_H-M   'P 1'
#
loop_
_entity.id
_entity.type
_entity.pdbx_description
1 polymer ?
#
loop_
_entity_poly.entity_id
_entity_poly.type
_entity_poly.pdbx_seq_one_letter_code
_entity_poly.pdbx_strand_id
1 'polypeptide(L)'
;MSSDSSHKARTLTLVSVLHAFTHVYQVALMPLYLPIQKSFHLDSVGSATFLVTLMMLSYFLPSYVMGVMADRFSRKKLLGLGLAVNGLGFIGLALAPSYPLALASVVVAGFGGSFFHPAATALIARLYPVNTGRALGLIGIGAGAGFFVGPIYAGWRASQSGDWRAPVLELGILGVLCAVLFLWLSDDTPTVITAPHERKRSEKIFGSPAAAAFFVAAALAFCLRDFTGSGMGSLTSLFLQNAHGFSVQQTGVALSGIFVGTVISLPLFGHLSDRGRKRWTCLVHTMAALVIALLPHLPGEKSHLFFFVLMAYGFFFMASYPIVEAGVMLAVHDSVRGRAFGLWIMIGGLLGSLSHWIIGHVVEGFGSRASQPESFYATYGVLACLLILSLVGLPCLQAVQRREHLAAAGVKSATK
;
A
#
# COMPACT_ATOMS: atom_id res chain seq x y z
N MET A 1 2.03 31.02 -19.78
CA MET A 1 1.21 29.89 -19.28
C MET A 1 -0.10 30.48 -18.82
N SER A 2 -1.25 29.97 -19.30
CA SER A 2 -2.56 30.48 -18.87
C SER A 2 -2.76 30.24 -17.36
N SER A 3 -3.54 31.08 -16.68
CA SER A 3 -3.87 30.92 -15.25
C SER A 3 -4.43 29.53 -14.93
N ASP A 4 -5.20 28.94 -15.84
CA ASP A 4 -5.77 27.59 -15.71
C ASP A 4 -4.67 26.49 -15.63
N SER A 5 -3.60 26.59 -16.44
CA SER A 5 -2.51 25.61 -16.40
C SER A 5 -1.71 25.67 -15.09
N SER A 6 -1.54 26.86 -14.51
CA SER A 6 -0.87 27.06 -13.22
C SER A 6 -1.68 26.47 -12.06
N HIS A 7 -3.01 26.67 -12.07
CA HIS A 7 -3.93 26.13 -11.08
C HIS A 7 -3.95 24.59 -11.09
N LYS A 8 -4.02 23.97 -12.26
CA LYS A 8 -3.98 22.50 -12.41
C LYS A 8 -2.65 21.92 -11.91
N ALA A 9 -1.51 22.55 -12.26
CA ALA A 9 -0.19 22.10 -11.81
C ALA A 9 -0.06 22.22 -10.28
N ARG A 10 -0.53 23.31 -9.68
CA ARG A 10 -0.55 23.49 -8.23
C ARG A 10 -1.38 22.40 -7.54
N THR A 11 -2.60 22.15 -7.99
CA THR A 11 -3.44 21.09 -7.44
C THR A 11 -2.80 19.71 -7.57
N LEU A 12 -2.16 19.40 -8.70
CA LEU A 12 -1.43 18.15 -8.93
C LEU A 12 -0.30 17.97 -7.90
N THR A 13 0.51 19.02 -7.69
CA THR A 13 1.61 19.00 -6.70
C THR A 13 1.09 18.79 -5.28
N LEU A 14 0.04 19.50 -4.90
CA LEU A 14 -0.58 19.35 -3.59
C LEU A 14 -1.13 17.94 -3.37
N VAL A 15 -1.80 17.35 -4.37
CA VAL A 15 -2.27 15.95 -4.31
C VAL A 15 -1.09 14.98 -4.17
N SER A 16 0.06 15.25 -4.85
CA SER A 16 1.27 14.45 -4.69
C SER A 16 1.83 14.51 -3.26
N VAL A 17 1.78 15.68 -2.61
CA VAL A 17 2.16 15.83 -1.19
C VAL A 17 1.21 15.04 -0.28
N LEU A 18 -0.11 15.11 -0.51
CA LEU A 18 -1.07 14.30 0.24
C LEU A 18 -0.79 12.80 0.08
N HIS A 19 -0.39 12.38 -1.12
CA HIS A 19 -0.02 10.99 -1.41
C HIS A 19 1.21 10.55 -0.61
N ALA A 20 2.20 11.44 -0.49
CA ALA A 20 3.36 11.18 0.35
C ALA A 20 2.94 10.93 1.81
N PHE A 21 2.11 11.80 2.39
CA PHE A 21 1.63 11.61 3.77
C PHE A 21 0.84 10.31 3.94
N THR A 22 -0.04 9.97 2.99
CA THR A 22 -0.80 8.71 3.03
C THR A 22 0.14 7.51 3.22
N HIS A 23 1.27 7.49 2.51
CA HIS A 23 2.21 6.37 2.59
C HIS A 23 3.25 6.50 3.71
N VAL A 24 3.62 7.71 4.12
CA VAL A 24 4.41 7.93 5.35
C VAL A 24 3.71 7.24 6.53
N TYR A 25 2.43 7.48 6.71
CA TYR A 25 1.66 6.91 7.81
C TYR A 25 1.61 5.38 7.80
N GLN A 26 1.60 4.77 6.62
CA GLN A 26 1.57 3.30 6.49
C GLN A 26 2.85 2.62 6.98
N VAL A 27 4.01 3.30 6.86
CA VAL A 27 5.31 2.67 7.11
C VAL A 27 6.10 3.27 8.28
N ALA A 28 5.71 4.45 8.78
CA ALA A 28 6.43 5.14 9.85
C ALA A 28 6.51 4.34 11.17
N LEU A 29 5.51 3.52 11.46
CA LEU A 29 5.49 2.73 12.69
C LEU A 29 6.37 1.48 12.62
N MET A 30 6.82 1.03 11.44
CA MET A 30 7.58 -0.21 11.29
C MET A 30 8.89 -0.24 12.10
N PRO A 31 9.75 0.79 12.10
CA PRO A 31 10.96 0.78 12.93
C PRO A 31 10.67 0.97 14.44
N LEU A 32 9.43 1.33 14.81
CA LEU A 32 9.04 1.73 16.16
C LEU A 32 8.40 0.59 16.99
N TYR A 33 8.27 -0.63 16.46
CA TYR A 33 7.55 -1.70 17.14
C TYR A 33 8.07 -2.00 18.55
N LEU A 34 9.38 -2.15 18.73
CA LEU A 34 9.97 -2.45 20.04
C LEU A 34 9.85 -1.27 21.02
N PRO A 35 10.12 0.00 20.63
CA PRO A 35 9.82 1.15 21.48
C PRO A 35 8.34 1.24 21.90
N ILE A 36 7.41 0.98 20.97
CA ILE A 36 5.96 0.98 21.26
C ILE A 36 5.62 -0.13 22.25
N GLN A 37 6.10 -1.35 22.02
CA GLN A 37 5.90 -2.48 22.93
C GLN A 37 6.35 -2.13 24.35
N LYS A 38 7.57 -1.61 24.48
CA LYS A 38 8.14 -1.20 25.77
C LYS A 38 7.33 -0.10 26.44
N SER A 39 6.92 0.91 25.69
CA SER A 39 6.22 2.08 26.21
C SER A 39 4.82 1.77 26.78
N PHE A 40 4.09 0.86 26.15
CA PHE A 40 2.78 0.42 26.62
C PHE A 40 2.85 -0.83 27.53
N HIS A 41 4.05 -1.31 27.88
CA HIS A 41 4.27 -2.52 28.68
C HIS A 41 3.50 -3.73 28.12
N LEU A 42 3.57 -3.93 26.80
CA LEU A 42 2.87 -5.03 26.14
C LEU A 42 3.65 -6.32 26.30
N ASP A 43 2.96 -7.39 26.69
CA ASP A 43 3.55 -8.73 26.84
C ASP A 43 4.01 -9.29 25.50
N SER A 44 3.42 -8.82 24.38
CA SER A 44 3.61 -9.33 23.03
C SER A 44 4.06 -8.24 22.08
N VAL A 45 5.09 -8.51 21.27
CA VAL A 45 5.41 -7.68 20.09
C VAL A 45 4.33 -7.77 19.02
N GLY A 46 3.57 -8.88 19.00
CA GLY A 46 2.37 -9.03 18.19
C GLY A 46 1.32 -7.95 18.46
N SER A 47 1.20 -7.50 19.72
CA SER A 47 0.32 -6.37 20.04
C SER A 47 0.84 -5.04 19.48
N ALA A 48 2.16 -4.81 19.44
CA ALA A 48 2.69 -3.60 18.81
C ALA A 48 2.50 -3.60 17.29
N THR A 49 2.72 -4.73 16.63
CA THR A 49 2.48 -4.86 15.19
C THR A 49 0.99 -4.83 14.83
N PHE A 50 0.10 -5.21 15.75
CA PHE A 50 -1.35 -5.14 15.58
C PHE A 50 -1.86 -3.70 15.36
N LEU A 51 -1.18 -2.69 15.88
CA LEU A 51 -1.50 -1.28 15.58
C LEU A 51 -1.47 -1.02 14.08
N VAL A 52 -0.45 -1.50 13.38
CA VAL A 52 -0.34 -1.34 11.92
C VAL A 52 -1.38 -2.20 11.20
N THR A 53 -1.60 -3.44 11.65
CA THR A 53 -2.68 -4.30 11.12
C THR A 53 -4.03 -3.59 11.18
N LEU A 54 -4.40 -3.07 12.36
CA LEU A 54 -5.70 -2.44 12.57
C LEU A 54 -5.84 -1.14 11.76
N MET A 55 -4.76 -0.35 11.67
CA MET A 55 -4.72 0.83 10.81
C MET A 55 -4.95 0.46 9.35
N MET A 56 -4.29 -0.58 8.83
CA MET A 56 -4.43 -1.01 7.44
C MET A 56 -5.81 -1.64 7.15
N LEU A 57 -6.36 -2.41 8.08
CA LEU A 57 -7.73 -2.92 7.96
C LEU A 57 -8.72 -1.76 7.85
N SER A 58 -8.58 -0.73 8.72
CA SER A 58 -9.41 0.46 8.72
C SER A 58 -9.21 1.33 7.46
N TYR A 59 -8.06 1.20 6.81
CA TYR A 59 -7.75 1.85 5.54
C TYR A 59 -8.44 1.14 4.35
N PHE A 60 -8.33 -0.18 4.24
CA PHE A 60 -8.80 -0.92 3.07
C PHE A 60 -10.30 -1.22 3.11
N LEU A 61 -10.86 -1.51 4.28
CA LEU A 61 -12.27 -1.89 4.43
C LEU A 61 -13.26 -0.83 3.90
N PRO A 62 -13.10 0.48 4.20
CA PRO A 62 -14.03 1.50 3.73
C PRO A 62 -13.77 1.93 2.27
N SER A 63 -12.69 1.50 1.62
CA SER A 63 -12.24 2.03 0.32
C SER A 63 -13.32 2.00 -0.76
N TYR A 64 -14.17 0.96 -0.78
CA TYR A 64 -15.30 0.89 -1.72
C TYR A 64 -16.34 1.98 -1.45
N VAL A 65 -16.69 2.20 -0.18
CA VAL A 65 -17.65 3.24 0.23
C VAL A 65 -17.09 4.63 -0.08
N MET A 66 -15.79 4.83 0.14
CA MET A 66 -15.11 6.09 -0.20
C MET A 66 -15.12 6.37 -1.70
N GLY A 67 -15.06 5.33 -2.53
CA GLY A 67 -15.25 5.46 -3.98
C GLY A 67 -16.64 6.01 -4.33
N VAL A 68 -17.69 5.49 -3.71
CA VAL A 68 -19.06 5.99 -3.89
C VAL A 68 -19.19 7.44 -3.39
N MET A 69 -18.53 7.78 -2.30
CA MET A 69 -18.52 9.16 -1.77
C MET A 69 -17.78 10.11 -2.71
N ALA A 70 -16.68 9.70 -3.35
CA ALA A 70 -15.94 10.50 -4.32
C ALA A 70 -16.76 10.86 -5.57
N ASP A 71 -17.77 10.05 -5.89
CA ASP A 71 -18.70 10.34 -6.99
C ASP A 71 -19.80 11.35 -6.61
N ARG A 72 -20.10 11.52 -5.31
CA ARG A 72 -21.22 12.32 -4.80
C ARG A 72 -20.80 13.63 -4.14
N PHE A 73 -19.61 13.67 -3.57
CA PHE A 73 -19.11 14.81 -2.80
C PHE A 73 -17.90 15.47 -3.48
N SER A 74 -17.56 16.68 -3.04
CA SER A 74 -16.36 17.38 -3.47
C SER A 74 -15.10 16.54 -3.16
N ARG A 75 -14.36 16.18 -4.20
CA ARG A 75 -13.12 15.38 -4.10
C ARG A 75 -12.04 16.12 -3.34
N LYS A 76 -11.97 17.45 -3.52
CA LYS A 76 -11.11 18.33 -2.73
C LYS A 76 -11.39 18.20 -1.22
N LYS A 77 -12.67 18.33 -0.84
CA LYS A 77 -13.05 18.22 0.58
C LYS A 77 -12.77 16.83 1.14
N LEU A 78 -13.04 15.77 0.37
CA LEU A 78 -12.75 14.40 0.79
C LEU A 78 -11.25 14.20 1.01
N LEU A 79 -10.39 14.67 0.10
CA LEU A 79 -8.93 14.57 0.22
C LEU A 79 -8.40 15.32 1.44
N GLY A 80 -8.82 16.57 1.62
CA GLY A 80 -8.39 17.36 2.77
C GLY A 80 -8.89 16.80 4.09
N LEU A 81 -10.18 16.42 4.16
CA LEU A 81 -10.74 15.78 5.35
C LEU A 81 -10.05 14.45 5.66
N GLY A 82 -9.82 13.63 4.65
CA GLY A 82 -9.14 12.34 4.80
C GLY A 82 -7.76 12.49 5.42
N LEU A 83 -6.92 13.40 4.90
CA LEU A 83 -5.60 13.65 5.46
C LEU A 83 -5.66 14.27 6.86
N ALA A 84 -6.62 15.19 7.12
CA ALA A 84 -6.79 15.75 8.45
C ALA A 84 -7.15 14.68 9.48
N VAL A 85 -8.10 13.79 9.17
CA VAL A 85 -8.51 12.68 10.03
C VAL A 85 -7.36 11.70 10.25
N ASN A 86 -6.58 11.39 9.19
CA ASN A 86 -5.39 10.54 9.31
C ASN A 86 -4.36 11.17 10.25
N GLY A 87 -4.05 12.46 10.07
CA GLY A 87 -3.13 13.19 10.94
C GLY A 87 -3.62 13.29 12.39
N LEU A 88 -4.90 13.55 12.61
CA LEU A 88 -5.50 13.54 13.96
C LEU A 88 -5.40 12.17 14.62
N GLY A 89 -5.57 11.08 13.85
CA GLY A 89 -5.32 9.73 14.35
C GLY A 89 -3.86 9.52 14.80
N PHE A 90 -2.88 10.05 14.07
CA PHE A 90 -1.47 10.01 14.48
C PHE A 90 -1.19 10.88 15.71
N ILE A 91 -1.79 12.07 15.81
CA ILE A 91 -1.72 12.88 17.04
C ILE A 91 -2.32 12.11 18.22
N GLY A 92 -3.51 11.50 18.03
CA GLY A 92 -4.14 10.68 19.04
C GLY A 92 -3.28 9.50 19.49
N LEU A 93 -2.61 8.82 18.54
CA LEU A 93 -1.69 7.73 18.83
C LEU A 93 -0.48 8.20 19.67
N ALA A 94 0.11 9.33 19.30
CA ALA A 94 1.25 9.90 20.02
C ALA A 94 0.88 10.31 21.45
N LEU A 95 -0.33 10.81 21.66
CA LEU A 95 -0.83 11.27 22.95
C LEU A 95 -1.54 10.16 23.75
N ALA A 96 -1.69 8.95 23.20
CA ALA A 96 -2.42 7.86 23.84
C ALA A 96 -1.76 7.45 25.18
N PRO A 97 -2.47 7.55 26.31
CA PRO A 97 -1.97 7.13 27.62
C PRO A 97 -2.08 5.62 27.82
N SER A 98 -2.86 4.92 26.97
CA SER A 98 -3.09 3.48 27.07
C SER A 98 -3.16 2.82 25.71
N TYR A 99 -2.89 1.54 25.65
CA TYR A 99 -2.93 0.75 24.42
C TYR A 99 -4.34 0.71 23.76
N PRO A 100 -5.49 0.59 24.49
CA PRO A 100 -6.81 0.68 23.86
C PRO A 100 -7.07 2.02 23.15
N LEU A 101 -6.57 3.14 23.71
CA LEU A 101 -6.67 4.46 23.06
C LEU A 101 -5.73 4.56 21.86
N ALA A 102 -4.57 3.91 21.90
CA ALA A 102 -3.70 3.79 20.73
C ALA A 102 -4.39 3.00 19.60
N LEU A 103 -5.09 1.90 19.91
CA LEU A 103 -5.89 1.14 18.95
C LEU A 103 -7.00 2.00 18.34
N ALA A 104 -7.75 2.74 19.13
CA ALA A 104 -8.78 3.64 18.63
C ALA A 104 -8.18 4.71 17.69
N SER A 105 -7.01 5.26 18.05
CA SER A 105 -6.32 6.28 17.28
C SER A 105 -5.87 5.78 15.90
N VAL A 106 -5.33 4.54 15.82
CA VAL A 106 -4.92 3.96 14.52
C VAL A 106 -6.12 3.60 13.65
N VAL A 107 -7.28 3.26 14.23
CA VAL A 107 -8.54 3.09 13.48
C VAL A 107 -8.94 4.41 12.83
N VAL A 108 -8.88 5.52 13.57
CA VAL A 108 -9.17 6.87 13.04
C VAL A 108 -8.17 7.22 11.93
N ALA A 109 -6.88 6.95 12.14
CA ALA A 109 -5.85 7.20 11.15
C ALA A 109 -6.10 6.40 9.86
N GLY A 110 -6.31 5.09 9.96
CA GLY A 110 -6.59 4.23 8.81
C GLY A 110 -7.85 4.65 8.05
N PHE A 111 -8.93 4.95 8.77
CA PHE A 111 -10.16 5.45 8.17
C PHE A 111 -9.91 6.75 7.39
N GLY A 112 -9.19 7.73 7.96
CA GLY A 112 -8.82 8.96 7.25
C GLY A 112 -8.03 8.68 5.97
N GLY A 113 -7.07 7.76 6.00
CA GLY A 113 -6.28 7.37 4.83
C GLY A 113 -7.10 6.75 3.70
N SER A 114 -8.21 6.07 4.00
CA SER A 114 -9.07 5.40 3.01
C SER A 114 -9.71 6.35 1.98
N PHE A 115 -9.79 7.63 2.29
CA PHE A 115 -10.35 8.66 1.39
C PHE A 115 -9.45 8.94 0.18
N PHE A 116 -8.14 8.72 0.31
CA PHE A 116 -7.17 9.26 -0.64
C PHE A 116 -7.34 8.68 -2.06
N HIS A 117 -7.15 7.38 -2.24
CA HIS A 117 -7.05 6.80 -3.58
C HIS A 117 -8.28 7.01 -4.45
N PRO A 118 -9.51 6.76 -4.00
CA PRO A 118 -10.69 6.99 -4.82
C PRO A 118 -10.88 8.47 -5.20
N ALA A 119 -10.70 9.38 -4.23
CA ALA A 119 -10.91 10.79 -4.46
C ALA A 119 -9.80 11.42 -5.33
N ALA A 120 -8.53 11.03 -5.11
CA ALA A 120 -7.39 11.53 -5.88
C ALA A 120 -7.47 11.08 -7.34
N THR A 121 -7.70 9.78 -7.58
CA THR A 121 -7.82 9.26 -8.94
C THR A 121 -8.94 9.95 -9.72
N ALA A 122 -10.11 10.12 -9.10
CA ALA A 122 -11.24 10.78 -9.72
C ALA A 122 -11.01 12.29 -9.95
N LEU A 123 -10.30 12.98 -9.04
CA LEU A 123 -9.94 14.40 -9.21
C LEU A 123 -8.96 14.59 -10.38
N ILE A 124 -7.89 13.79 -10.41
CA ILE A 124 -6.83 13.89 -11.40
C ILE A 124 -7.33 13.51 -12.81
N ALA A 125 -8.13 12.45 -12.93
CA ALA A 125 -8.74 12.10 -14.21
C ALA A 125 -9.59 13.24 -14.79
N ARG A 126 -10.22 14.03 -13.94
CA ARG A 126 -11.02 15.17 -14.36
C ARG A 126 -10.18 16.41 -14.72
N LEU A 127 -9.11 16.68 -13.95
CA LEU A 127 -8.21 17.81 -14.24
C LEU A 127 -7.39 17.60 -15.52
N TYR A 128 -7.03 16.32 -15.79
CA TYR A 128 -6.16 15.93 -16.91
C TYR A 128 -6.80 14.84 -17.78
N PRO A 129 -7.92 15.13 -18.48
CA PRO A 129 -8.67 14.10 -19.21
C PRO A 129 -7.88 13.47 -20.38
N VAL A 130 -6.96 14.24 -21.01
CA VAL A 130 -6.15 13.75 -22.14
C VAL A 130 -4.88 13.03 -21.65
N ASN A 131 -4.28 13.47 -20.55
CA ASN A 131 -3.00 12.97 -20.03
C ASN A 131 -3.13 12.37 -18.62
N THR A 132 -4.25 11.71 -18.34
CA THR A 132 -4.58 11.16 -17.01
C THR A 132 -3.48 10.23 -16.48
N GLY A 133 -2.99 9.31 -17.32
CA GLY A 133 -1.96 8.36 -16.92
C GLY A 133 -0.65 9.06 -16.50
N ARG A 134 -0.22 10.10 -17.25
CA ARG A 134 0.97 10.89 -16.88
C ARG A 134 0.75 11.64 -15.57
N ALA A 135 -0.42 12.23 -15.37
CA ALA A 135 -0.74 12.96 -14.13
C ALA A 135 -0.81 12.03 -12.91
N LEU A 136 -1.39 10.84 -13.05
CA LEU A 136 -1.40 9.80 -12.02
C LEU A 136 0.02 9.30 -11.71
N GLY A 137 0.88 9.14 -12.73
CA GLY A 137 2.29 8.82 -12.53
C GLY A 137 3.04 9.88 -11.72
N LEU A 138 2.76 11.17 -11.97
CA LEU A 138 3.37 12.27 -11.21
C LEU A 138 2.94 12.27 -9.74
N ILE A 139 1.67 12.01 -9.43
CA ILE A 139 1.26 11.86 -8.02
C ILE A 139 1.85 10.60 -7.38
N GLY A 140 2.16 9.58 -8.17
CA GLY A 140 2.86 8.38 -7.72
C GLY A 140 4.27 8.65 -7.18
N ILE A 141 4.93 9.72 -7.63
CA ILE A 141 6.22 10.19 -7.07
C ILE A 141 6.04 10.52 -5.58
N GLY A 142 4.92 11.15 -5.21
CA GLY A 142 4.59 11.40 -3.81
C GLY A 142 4.52 10.12 -2.99
N ALA A 143 3.87 9.08 -3.51
CA ALA A 143 3.81 7.78 -2.83
C ALA A 143 5.21 7.22 -2.56
N GLY A 144 6.08 7.19 -3.59
CA GLY A 144 7.45 6.73 -3.47
C GLY A 144 8.24 7.52 -2.43
N ALA A 145 8.11 8.85 -2.44
CA ALA A 145 8.74 9.72 -1.45
C ALA A 145 8.23 9.42 -0.02
N GLY A 146 6.92 9.22 0.15
CA GLY A 146 6.33 8.89 1.45
C GLY A 146 6.83 7.56 2.02
N PHE A 147 6.84 6.54 1.20
CA PHE A 147 7.37 5.23 1.57
C PHE A 147 8.87 5.28 1.93
N PHE A 148 9.66 6.07 1.20
CA PHE A 148 11.09 6.23 1.45
C PHE A 148 11.37 7.03 2.72
N VAL A 149 10.73 8.19 2.87
CA VAL A 149 10.99 9.13 3.98
C VAL A 149 10.42 8.62 5.29
N GLY A 150 9.27 7.91 5.27
CA GLY A 150 8.54 7.50 6.46
C GLY A 150 9.40 6.75 7.48
N PRO A 151 10.02 5.61 7.14
CA PRO A 151 10.83 4.85 8.07
C PRO A 151 12.11 5.60 8.50
N ILE A 152 12.75 6.35 7.59
CA ILE A 152 13.95 7.14 7.89
C ILE A 152 13.62 8.19 8.93
N TYR A 153 12.60 9.01 8.67
CA TYR A 153 12.21 10.09 9.57
C TYR A 153 11.81 9.57 10.93
N ALA A 154 10.95 8.55 10.96
CA ALA A 154 10.49 7.94 12.20
C ALA A 154 11.66 7.36 13.02
N GLY A 155 12.55 6.60 12.38
CA GLY A 155 13.70 6.01 13.04
C GLY A 155 14.71 7.05 13.54
N TRP A 156 15.07 8.03 12.69
CA TRP A 156 15.98 9.10 13.04
C TRP A 156 15.45 9.96 14.19
N ARG A 157 14.22 10.43 14.07
CA ARG A 157 13.64 11.35 15.05
C ARG A 157 13.37 10.70 16.40
N ALA A 158 12.93 9.43 16.41
CA ALA A 158 12.79 8.65 17.63
C ALA A 158 14.15 8.43 18.33
N SER A 159 15.22 8.17 17.57
CA SER A 159 16.57 8.07 18.13
C SER A 159 17.07 9.37 18.71
N GLN A 160 16.79 10.52 18.06
CA GLN A 160 17.19 11.84 18.54
C GLN A 160 16.45 12.28 19.81
N SER A 161 15.15 11.99 19.88
CA SER A 161 14.32 12.41 21.03
C SER A 161 14.36 11.42 22.20
N GLY A 162 14.79 10.18 21.94
CA GLY A 162 14.64 9.07 22.90
C GLY A 162 13.18 8.61 23.08
N ASP A 163 12.24 9.15 22.30
CA ASP A 163 10.81 8.83 22.38
C ASP A 163 10.20 8.58 21.00
N TRP A 164 9.56 7.43 20.82
CA TRP A 164 8.87 7.06 19.60
C TRP A 164 7.65 7.94 19.30
N ARG A 165 7.10 8.58 20.32
CA ARG A 165 5.93 9.49 20.19
C ARG A 165 6.28 10.76 19.43
N ALA A 166 7.51 11.26 19.54
CA ALA A 166 7.92 12.51 18.89
C ALA A 166 7.70 12.48 17.36
N PRO A 167 8.26 11.55 16.58
CA PRO A 167 8.00 11.51 15.14
C PRO A 167 6.54 11.29 14.78
N VAL A 168 5.81 10.52 15.57
CA VAL A 168 4.38 10.25 15.33
C VAL A 168 3.54 11.52 15.52
N LEU A 169 3.80 12.29 16.56
CA LEU A 169 3.16 13.57 16.81
C LEU A 169 3.47 14.59 15.71
N GLU A 170 4.73 14.74 15.38
CA GLU A 170 5.21 15.67 14.36
C GLU A 170 4.60 15.37 12.99
N LEU A 171 4.59 14.09 12.57
CA LEU A 171 3.95 13.66 11.33
C LEU A 171 2.43 13.93 11.36
N GLY A 172 1.78 13.68 12.49
CA GLY A 172 0.36 13.98 12.66
C GLY A 172 0.06 15.48 12.48
N ILE A 173 0.82 16.35 13.16
CA ILE A 173 0.67 17.82 13.06
C ILE A 173 0.93 18.28 11.63
N LEU A 174 2.04 17.83 11.02
CA LEU A 174 2.39 18.21 9.64
C LEU A 174 1.31 17.77 8.66
N GLY A 175 0.72 16.58 8.83
CA GLY A 175 -0.37 16.12 7.98
C GLY A 175 -1.63 16.97 8.10
N VAL A 176 -2.02 17.38 9.33
CA VAL A 176 -3.15 18.30 9.54
C VAL A 176 -2.87 19.65 8.89
N LEU A 177 -1.67 20.20 9.07
CA LEU A 177 -1.27 21.47 8.44
C LEU A 177 -1.30 21.36 6.91
N CYS A 178 -0.78 20.27 6.33
CA CYS A 178 -0.86 20.01 4.89
C CYS A 178 -2.29 19.87 4.40
N ALA A 179 -3.19 19.26 5.19
CA ALA A 179 -4.61 19.16 4.86
C ALA A 179 -5.28 20.54 4.80
N VAL A 180 -5.00 21.40 5.75
CA VAL A 180 -5.49 22.80 5.77
C VAL A 180 -4.95 23.57 4.59
N LEU A 181 -3.64 23.50 4.32
CA LEU A 181 -3.03 24.15 3.16
C LEU A 181 -3.61 23.64 1.84
N PHE A 182 -3.83 22.34 1.72
CA PHE A 182 -4.47 21.75 0.56
C PHE A 182 -5.90 22.30 0.36
N LEU A 183 -6.71 22.34 1.40
CA LEU A 183 -8.07 22.88 1.35
C LEU A 183 -8.09 24.37 0.98
N TRP A 184 -7.09 25.11 1.38
CA TRP A 184 -6.99 26.54 1.05
C TRP A 184 -6.46 26.79 -0.35
N LEU A 185 -5.42 26.09 -0.78
CA LEU A 185 -4.68 26.37 -2.02
C LEU A 185 -5.16 25.59 -3.24
N SER A 186 -5.82 24.44 -3.08
CA SER A 186 -6.31 23.64 -4.21
C SER A 186 -7.63 24.17 -4.74
N ASP A 187 -7.88 23.96 -6.03
CA ASP A 187 -9.13 24.33 -6.67
C ASP A 187 -10.15 23.19 -6.57
N ASP A 188 -11.40 23.54 -6.35
CA ASP A 188 -12.50 22.57 -6.38
C ASP A 188 -12.99 22.40 -7.82
N THR A 189 -13.01 21.18 -8.30
CA THR A 189 -13.68 20.88 -9.57
C THR A 189 -15.15 20.61 -9.27
N PRO A 190 -16.09 21.36 -9.90
CA PRO A 190 -17.51 21.14 -9.64
C PRO A 190 -17.88 19.67 -9.83
N THR A 191 -18.50 19.09 -8.84
CA THR A 191 -19.04 17.73 -8.96
C THR A 191 -20.21 17.82 -9.92
N VAL A 192 -20.05 17.35 -11.16
CA VAL A 192 -21.22 17.17 -12.03
C VAL A 192 -21.99 16.00 -11.45
N ILE A 193 -23.04 16.32 -10.71
CA ILE A 193 -24.06 15.35 -10.37
C ILE A 193 -24.68 14.95 -11.69
N THR A 194 -24.23 13.87 -12.28
CA THR A 194 -24.88 13.28 -13.46
C THR A 194 -26.31 13.00 -13.05
N ALA A 195 -27.25 13.59 -13.82
CA ALA A 195 -28.67 13.46 -13.55
C ALA A 195 -29.05 11.98 -13.37
N PRO A 196 -30.02 11.65 -12.50
CA PRO A 196 -30.40 10.26 -12.21
C PRO A 196 -30.79 9.43 -13.43
N HIS A 197 -31.12 10.08 -14.55
CA HIS A 197 -31.61 9.46 -15.79
C HIS A 197 -30.51 8.79 -16.65
N GLU A 198 -29.22 9.06 -16.45
CA GLU A 198 -28.14 8.39 -17.19
C GLU A 198 -27.43 7.29 -16.38
N ARG A 199 -27.95 6.89 -15.25
CA ARG A 199 -27.50 5.65 -14.60
C ARG A 199 -27.91 4.48 -15.50
N LYS A 200 -27.07 4.16 -16.50
CA LYS A 200 -27.11 2.84 -17.14
C LYS A 200 -27.22 1.79 -16.04
N ARG A 201 -28.24 0.93 -16.14
CA ARG A 201 -28.48 -0.22 -15.27
C ARG A 201 -27.13 -0.81 -14.87
N SER A 202 -26.86 -0.92 -13.56
CA SER A 202 -25.56 -1.39 -13.05
C SER A 202 -25.14 -2.68 -13.77
N GLU A 203 -24.26 -2.57 -14.77
CA GLU A 203 -23.71 -3.72 -15.46
C GLU A 203 -23.06 -4.64 -14.43
N LYS A 204 -23.29 -5.93 -14.55
CA LYS A 204 -22.62 -6.93 -13.69
C LYS A 204 -21.12 -6.82 -13.90
N ILE A 205 -20.34 -6.90 -12.82
CA ILE A 205 -18.87 -6.84 -12.89
C ILE A 205 -18.34 -7.99 -13.75
N PHE A 206 -18.98 -9.17 -13.67
CA PHE A 206 -18.59 -10.37 -14.40
C PHE A 206 -19.77 -10.90 -15.22
N GLY A 207 -19.48 -11.32 -16.44
CA GLY A 207 -20.47 -11.90 -17.36
C GLY A 207 -20.98 -13.27 -16.95
N SER A 208 -20.27 -13.98 -16.04
CA SER A 208 -20.68 -15.29 -15.53
C SER A 208 -20.21 -15.52 -14.08
N PRO A 209 -20.95 -16.38 -13.30
CA PRO A 209 -20.49 -16.78 -11.97
C PRO A 209 -19.11 -17.45 -11.96
N ALA A 210 -18.79 -18.17 -13.03
CA ALA A 210 -17.47 -18.81 -13.16
C ALA A 210 -16.34 -17.78 -13.38
N ALA A 211 -16.58 -16.69 -14.12
CA ALA A 211 -15.62 -15.59 -14.24
C ALA A 211 -15.40 -14.92 -12.88
N ALA A 212 -16.47 -14.68 -12.11
CA ALA A 212 -16.38 -14.17 -10.74
C ALA A 212 -15.55 -15.09 -9.83
N ALA A 213 -15.81 -16.41 -9.86
CA ALA A 213 -15.07 -17.38 -9.07
C ALA A 213 -13.58 -17.41 -9.41
N PHE A 214 -13.20 -17.38 -10.72
CA PHE A 214 -11.80 -17.30 -11.12
C PHE A 214 -11.16 -15.97 -10.74
N PHE A 215 -11.91 -14.87 -10.76
CA PHE A 215 -11.40 -13.57 -10.29
C PHE A 215 -11.10 -13.60 -8.79
N VAL A 216 -12.02 -14.13 -7.97
CA VAL A 216 -11.81 -14.28 -6.53
C VAL A 216 -10.62 -15.21 -6.26
N ALA A 217 -10.52 -16.34 -6.97
CA ALA A 217 -9.38 -17.25 -6.85
C ALA A 217 -8.05 -16.57 -7.21
N ALA A 218 -8.02 -15.75 -8.28
CA ALA A 218 -6.85 -14.95 -8.64
C ALA A 218 -6.50 -13.92 -7.55
N ALA A 219 -7.51 -13.21 -7.03
CA ALA A 219 -7.32 -12.23 -5.96
C ALA A 219 -6.77 -12.89 -4.69
N LEU A 220 -7.34 -14.02 -4.26
CA LEU A 220 -6.85 -14.79 -3.11
C LEU A 220 -5.44 -15.34 -3.33
N ALA A 221 -5.10 -15.79 -4.52
CA ALA A 221 -3.73 -16.20 -4.81
C ALA A 221 -2.75 -15.04 -4.72
N PHE A 222 -3.06 -13.87 -5.31
CA PHE A 222 -2.19 -12.69 -5.23
C PHE A 222 -2.22 -12.01 -3.85
N CYS A 223 -3.19 -12.29 -2.97
CA CYS A 223 -3.11 -11.91 -1.56
C CYS A 223 -1.88 -12.48 -0.86
N LEU A 224 -1.36 -13.63 -1.29
CA LEU A 224 -0.10 -14.19 -0.74
C LEU A 224 1.09 -13.28 -1.07
N ARG A 225 1.09 -12.64 -2.26
CA ARG A 225 2.05 -11.59 -2.59
C ARG A 225 1.90 -10.39 -1.66
N ASP A 226 0.67 -9.90 -1.48
CA ASP A 226 0.42 -8.71 -0.66
C ASP A 226 0.73 -8.98 0.81
N PHE A 227 0.42 -10.18 1.30
CA PHE A 227 0.82 -10.67 2.62
C PHE A 227 2.35 -10.68 2.77
N THR A 228 3.07 -11.21 1.77
CA THR A 228 4.54 -11.22 1.77
C THR A 228 5.10 -9.80 1.79
N GLY A 229 4.57 -8.89 0.96
CA GLY A 229 5.04 -7.51 0.88
C GLY A 229 4.90 -6.74 2.18
N SER A 230 3.72 -6.80 2.78
CA SER A 230 3.45 -6.17 4.08
C SER A 230 4.23 -6.83 5.21
N GLY A 231 4.28 -8.18 5.21
CA GLY A 231 5.01 -8.96 6.21
C GLY A 231 6.51 -8.75 6.19
N MET A 232 7.11 -8.56 5.01
CA MET A 232 8.55 -8.31 4.87
C MET A 232 9.02 -7.07 5.63
N GLY A 233 8.24 -5.98 5.58
CA GLY A 233 8.58 -4.77 6.34
C GLY A 233 8.62 -5.03 7.85
N SER A 234 7.60 -5.70 8.39
CA SER A 234 7.53 -6.04 9.82
C SER A 234 8.58 -7.07 10.24
N LEU A 235 8.74 -8.16 9.46
CA LEU A 235 9.73 -9.20 9.75
C LEU A 235 11.14 -8.62 9.74
N THR A 236 11.48 -7.83 8.71
CA THR A 236 12.81 -7.23 8.60
C THR A 236 13.07 -6.23 9.72
N SER A 237 12.08 -5.43 10.11
CA SER A 237 12.23 -4.52 11.26
C SER A 237 12.57 -5.27 12.54
N LEU A 238 11.83 -6.33 12.85
CA LEU A 238 12.04 -7.15 14.05
C LEU A 238 13.34 -7.96 13.97
N PHE A 239 13.68 -8.48 12.80
CA PHE A 239 14.94 -9.20 12.56
C PHE A 239 16.16 -8.33 12.80
N LEU A 240 16.19 -7.13 12.20
CA LEU A 240 17.32 -6.22 12.34
C LEU A 240 17.53 -5.77 13.79
N GLN A 241 16.45 -5.47 14.49
CA GLN A 241 16.52 -5.00 15.87
C GLN A 241 16.84 -6.14 16.87
N ASN A 242 16.17 -7.30 16.75
CA ASN A 242 16.35 -8.39 17.72
C ASN A 242 17.61 -9.22 17.46
N ALA A 243 17.84 -9.62 16.19
CA ALA A 243 18.93 -10.55 15.87
C ALA A 243 20.27 -9.84 15.59
N HIS A 244 20.23 -8.60 15.10
CA HIS A 244 21.43 -7.84 14.75
C HIS A 244 21.67 -6.62 15.62
N GLY A 245 20.77 -6.31 16.58
CA GLY A 245 20.94 -5.19 17.50
C GLY A 245 20.91 -3.81 16.82
N PHE A 246 20.26 -3.70 15.64
CA PHE A 246 20.16 -2.41 14.96
C PHE A 246 19.35 -1.43 15.79
N SER A 247 19.83 -0.19 15.84
CA SER A 247 19.04 0.90 16.39
C SER A 247 17.78 1.16 15.54
N VAL A 248 16.82 1.85 16.12
CA VAL A 248 15.59 2.29 15.42
C VAL A 248 15.95 3.10 14.16
N GLN A 249 16.97 3.96 14.23
CA GLN A 249 17.47 4.75 13.11
C GLN A 249 18.05 3.87 11.99
N GLN A 250 18.94 2.94 12.34
CA GLN A 250 19.53 2.01 11.36
C GLN A 250 18.47 1.16 10.68
N THR A 251 17.48 0.69 11.45
CA THR A 251 16.34 -0.06 10.95
C THR A 251 15.50 0.78 9.97
N GLY A 252 15.22 2.03 10.31
CA GLY A 252 14.49 2.95 9.43
C GLY A 252 15.20 3.17 8.09
N VAL A 253 16.52 3.38 8.13
CA VAL A 253 17.35 3.53 6.92
C VAL A 253 17.33 2.25 6.08
N ALA A 254 17.52 1.08 6.70
CA ALA A 254 17.52 -0.18 5.97
C ALA A 254 16.17 -0.44 5.28
N LEU A 255 15.05 -0.26 5.99
CA LEU A 255 13.70 -0.46 5.45
C LEU A 255 13.38 0.48 4.29
N SER A 256 13.88 1.71 4.30
CA SER A 256 13.68 2.66 3.21
C SER A 256 14.26 2.17 1.89
N GLY A 257 15.29 1.31 1.94
CA GLY A 257 15.86 0.66 0.77
C GLY A 257 14.82 -0.04 -0.11
N ILE A 258 13.80 -0.67 0.49
CA ILE A 258 12.70 -1.34 -0.24
C ILE A 258 12.08 -0.41 -1.30
N PHE A 259 12.02 0.88 -1.02
CA PHE A 259 11.27 1.81 -1.86
C PHE A 259 12.15 2.56 -2.89
N VAL A 260 13.48 2.59 -2.71
CA VAL A 260 14.39 3.26 -3.66
C VAL A 260 14.35 2.60 -5.03
N GLY A 261 14.38 1.26 -5.07
CA GLY A 261 14.35 0.50 -6.32
C GLY A 261 13.06 0.71 -7.14
N THR A 262 11.96 1.14 -6.49
CA THR A 262 10.65 1.31 -7.13
C THR A 262 10.64 2.41 -8.18
N VAL A 263 11.43 3.46 -7.99
CA VAL A 263 11.51 4.61 -8.92
C VAL A 263 11.89 4.16 -10.33
N ILE A 264 12.78 3.17 -10.42
CA ILE A 264 13.22 2.60 -11.71
C ILE A 264 12.34 1.42 -12.11
N SER A 265 12.01 0.52 -11.17
CA SER A 265 11.35 -0.74 -11.50
C SER A 265 9.91 -0.55 -12.01
N LEU A 266 9.13 0.36 -11.43
CA LEU A 266 7.74 0.55 -11.82
C LEU A 266 7.58 0.97 -13.29
N PRO A 267 8.26 2.03 -13.81
CA PRO A 267 8.14 2.40 -15.21
C PRO A 267 8.78 1.36 -16.14
N LEU A 268 9.92 0.75 -15.75
CA LEU A 268 10.60 -0.25 -16.54
C LEU A 268 9.70 -1.49 -16.77
N PHE A 269 9.21 -2.09 -15.72
CA PHE A 269 8.40 -3.31 -15.82
C PHE A 269 6.96 -3.04 -16.25
N GLY A 270 6.45 -1.85 -16.00
CA GLY A 270 5.21 -1.39 -16.63
C GLY A 270 5.30 -1.46 -18.15
N HIS A 271 6.37 -0.90 -18.75
CA HIS A 271 6.62 -0.97 -20.19
C HIS A 271 6.90 -2.40 -20.70
N LEU A 272 7.74 -3.15 -19.98
CA LEU A 272 8.10 -4.52 -20.38
C LEU A 272 6.90 -5.48 -20.33
N SER A 273 5.94 -5.22 -19.44
CA SER A 273 4.77 -6.08 -19.27
C SER A 273 3.87 -6.16 -20.50
N ASP A 274 3.89 -5.14 -21.36
CA ASP A 274 3.12 -5.12 -22.60
C ASP A 274 3.54 -6.23 -23.57
N ARG A 275 4.80 -6.71 -23.46
CA ARG A 275 5.40 -7.73 -24.32
C ARG A 275 5.68 -9.06 -23.61
N GLY A 276 4.76 -9.55 -22.79
CA GLY A 276 4.94 -10.87 -22.15
C GLY A 276 4.71 -10.87 -20.65
N ARG A 277 3.58 -10.38 -20.22
CA ARG A 277 3.17 -10.21 -18.81
C ARG A 277 3.45 -11.42 -17.93
N LYS A 278 3.05 -12.64 -18.39
CA LYS A 278 3.28 -13.87 -17.63
C LYS A 278 4.78 -14.11 -17.33
N ARG A 279 5.63 -13.94 -18.34
CA ARG A 279 7.08 -14.13 -18.20
C ARG A 279 7.67 -13.15 -17.17
N TRP A 280 7.30 -11.88 -17.29
CA TRP A 280 7.81 -10.85 -16.39
C TRP A 280 7.29 -11.01 -14.97
N THR A 281 6.00 -11.40 -14.79
CA THR A 281 5.47 -11.71 -13.45
C THR A 281 6.27 -12.86 -12.81
N CYS A 282 6.49 -13.97 -13.52
CA CYS A 282 7.28 -15.08 -13.00
C CYS A 282 8.70 -14.64 -12.63
N LEU A 283 9.38 -13.87 -13.51
CA LEU A 283 10.75 -13.41 -13.26
C LEU A 283 10.83 -12.55 -11.99
N VAL A 284 10.00 -11.52 -11.87
CA VAL A 284 10.10 -10.59 -10.73
C VAL A 284 9.73 -11.25 -9.41
N HIS A 285 8.74 -12.18 -9.39
CA HIS A 285 8.43 -12.95 -8.19
C HIS A 285 9.57 -13.88 -7.80
N THR A 286 10.16 -14.58 -8.77
CA THR A 286 11.30 -15.48 -8.50
C THR A 286 12.49 -14.71 -7.97
N MET A 287 12.87 -13.59 -8.59
CA MET A 287 13.98 -12.77 -8.13
C MET A 287 13.73 -12.19 -6.73
N ALA A 288 12.53 -11.67 -6.47
CA ALA A 288 12.17 -11.18 -5.15
C ALA A 288 12.20 -12.30 -4.09
N ALA A 289 11.68 -13.48 -4.41
CA ALA A 289 11.70 -14.64 -3.50
C ALA A 289 13.13 -15.10 -3.19
N LEU A 290 14.03 -15.09 -4.18
CA LEU A 290 15.46 -15.39 -3.95
C LEU A 290 16.09 -14.37 -3.01
N VAL A 291 15.82 -13.08 -3.20
CA VAL A 291 16.35 -12.04 -2.29
C VAL A 291 15.78 -12.20 -0.88
N ILE A 292 14.48 -12.52 -0.72
CA ILE A 292 13.87 -12.82 0.59
C ILE A 292 14.60 -13.99 1.26
N ALA A 293 14.85 -15.08 0.54
CA ALA A 293 15.52 -16.26 1.08
C ALA A 293 16.97 -15.99 1.48
N LEU A 294 17.68 -15.11 0.76
CA LEU A 294 19.09 -14.79 1.02
C LEU A 294 19.26 -13.75 2.15
N LEU A 295 18.28 -12.87 2.35
CA LEU A 295 18.39 -11.73 3.27
C LEU A 295 18.77 -12.12 4.71
N PRO A 296 18.19 -13.16 5.35
CA PRO A 296 18.51 -13.50 6.73
C PRO A 296 19.92 -14.10 6.93
N HIS A 297 20.61 -14.45 5.86
CA HIS A 297 21.97 -14.97 5.90
C HIS A 297 23.05 -13.87 5.79
N LEU A 298 22.65 -12.60 5.71
CA LEU A 298 23.58 -11.49 5.63
C LEU A 298 24.28 -11.26 6.99
N PRO A 299 25.61 -10.94 6.98
CA PRO A 299 26.32 -10.62 8.20
C PRO A 299 25.86 -9.28 8.80
N GLY A 300 25.48 -9.28 10.08
CA GLY A 300 24.98 -8.10 10.79
C GLY A 300 25.95 -6.93 10.87
N GLU A 301 27.24 -7.19 10.87
CA GLU A 301 28.32 -6.19 10.91
C GLU A 301 28.29 -5.22 9.73
N LYS A 302 27.74 -5.65 8.59
CA LYS A 302 27.65 -4.86 7.35
C LYS A 302 26.28 -4.23 7.19
N SER A 303 25.91 -3.31 8.05
CA SER A 303 24.59 -2.67 8.09
C SER A 303 24.13 -2.06 6.75
N HIS A 304 25.06 -1.48 5.98
CA HIS A 304 24.78 -0.92 4.65
C HIS A 304 24.33 -1.98 3.64
N LEU A 305 24.75 -3.24 3.80
CA LEU A 305 24.38 -4.31 2.89
C LEU A 305 22.88 -4.61 2.93
N PHE A 306 22.26 -4.50 4.11
CA PHE A 306 20.80 -4.65 4.24
C PHE A 306 20.04 -3.61 3.43
N PHE A 307 20.49 -2.37 3.40
CA PHE A 307 19.88 -1.33 2.56
C PHE A 307 19.88 -1.73 1.08
N PHE A 308 21.04 -2.16 0.54
CA PHE A 308 21.15 -2.54 -0.87
C PHE A 308 20.40 -3.82 -1.21
N VAL A 309 20.39 -4.80 -0.33
CA VAL A 309 19.63 -6.04 -0.55
C VAL A 309 18.12 -5.78 -0.47
N LEU A 310 17.68 -4.93 0.45
CA LEU A 310 16.28 -4.50 0.51
C LEU A 310 15.90 -3.64 -0.70
N MET A 311 16.82 -2.85 -1.25
CA MET A 311 16.61 -2.14 -2.50
C MET A 311 16.44 -3.11 -3.68
N ALA A 312 17.24 -4.17 -3.75
CA ALA A 312 17.08 -5.21 -4.77
C ALA A 312 15.75 -5.98 -4.59
N TYR A 313 15.38 -6.31 -3.34
CA TYR A 313 14.05 -6.87 -3.04
C TYR A 313 12.94 -5.96 -3.56
N GLY A 314 12.96 -4.70 -3.16
CA GLY A 314 11.94 -3.72 -3.55
C GLY A 314 11.88 -3.51 -5.06
N PHE A 315 13.03 -3.50 -5.75
CA PHE A 315 13.10 -3.41 -7.21
C PHE A 315 12.30 -4.52 -7.89
N PHE A 316 12.48 -5.76 -7.50
CA PHE A 316 11.76 -6.88 -8.11
C PHE A 316 10.33 -7.00 -7.57
N PHE A 317 10.13 -6.87 -6.26
CA PHE A 317 8.82 -7.07 -5.65
C PHE A 317 7.80 -6.03 -6.13
N MET A 318 8.16 -4.74 -6.07
CA MET A 318 7.25 -3.65 -6.46
C MET A 318 6.94 -3.64 -7.96
N ALA A 319 7.85 -4.14 -8.79
CA ALA A 319 7.60 -4.36 -10.22
C ALA A 319 6.38 -5.26 -10.50
N SER A 320 6.05 -6.15 -9.56
CA SER A 320 4.91 -7.06 -9.72
C SER A 320 3.56 -6.34 -9.76
N TYR A 321 3.43 -5.17 -9.10
CA TYR A 321 2.17 -4.45 -9.04
C TYR A 321 1.67 -3.97 -10.40
N PRO A 322 2.40 -3.13 -11.17
CA PRO A 322 1.90 -2.66 -12.46
C PRO A 322 1.68 -3.80 -13.44
N ILE A 323 2.47 -4.88 -13.37
CA ILE A 323 2.31 -6.04 -14.25
C ILE A 323 0.99 -6.77 -13.97
N VAL A 324 0.70 -7.07 -12.70
CA VAL A 324 -0.50 -7.83 -12.30
C VAL A 324 -1.74 -6.97 -12.44
N GLU A 325 -1.69 -5.70 -12.01
CA GLU A 325 -2.80 -4.75 -12.08
C GLU A 325 -3.24 -4.49 -13.52
N ALA A 326 -2.28 -4.34 -14.46
CA ALA A 326 -2.60 -4.26 -15.86
C ALA A 326 -3.31 -5.55 -16.36
N GLY A 327 -2.92 -6.72 -15.84
CA GLY A 327 -3.60 -7.98 -16.10
C GLY A 327 -5.05 -8.00 -15.62
N VAL A 328 -5.32 -7.49 -14.42
CA VAL A 328 -6.66 -7.35 -13.84
C VAL A 328 -7.52 -6.41 -14.70
N MET A 329 -6.99 -5.25 -15.08
CA MET A 329 -7.69 -4.27 -15.91
C MET A 329 -8.08 -4.83 -17.28
N LEU A 330 -7.21 -5.65 -17.88
CA LEU A 330 -7.47 -6.27 -19.18
C LEU A 330 -8.36 -7.52 -19.12
N ALA A 331 -8.57 -8.06 -17.92
CA ALA A 331 -9.41 -9.25 -17.75
C ALA A 331 -10.91 -8.95 -17.72
N VAL A 332 -11.30 -7.69 -17.56
CA VAL A 332 -12.71 -7.27 -17.44
C VAL A 332 -13.04 -6.17 -18.45
N HIS A 333 -14.34 -5.98 -18.71
CA HIS A 333 -14.83 -4.94 -19.63
C HIS A 333 -14.54 -3.53 -19.08
N ASP A 334 -14.31 -2.55 -19.98
CA ASP A 334 -13.96 -1.16 -19.65
C ASP A 334 -14.92 -0.50 -18.65
N SER A 335 -16.22 -0.72 -18.81
CA SER A 335 -17.27 -0.12 -17.99
C SER A 335 -17.25 -0.56 -16.52
N VAL A 336 -16.57 -1.65 -16.20
CA VAL A 336 -16.53 -2.25 -14.84
C VAL A 336 -15.14 -2.29 -14.23
N ARG A 337 -14.09 -1.83 -14.94
CA ARG A 337 -12.69 -1.88 -14.49
C ARG A 337 -12.48 -1.26 -13.13
N GLY A 338 -13.05 -0.09 -12.88
CA GLY A 338 -12.90 0.58 -11.57
C GLY A 338 -13.45 -0.24 -10.41
N ARG A 339 -14.63 -0.86 -10.59
CA ARG A 339 -15.25 -1.71 -9.56
C ARG A 339 -14.49 -3.02 -9.34
N ALA A 340 -14.04 -3.65 -10.43
CA ALA A 340 -13.23 -4.87 -10.36
C ALA A 340 -11.88 -4.60 -9.66
N PHE A 341 -11.23 -3.48 -9.99
CA PHE A 341 -9.97 -3.09 -9.37
C PHE A 341 -10.14 -2.70 -7.91
N GLY A 342 -11.21 -1.99 -7.56
CA GLY A 342 -11.54 -1.67 -6.17
C GLY A 342 -11.74 -2.93 -5.33
N LEU A 343 -12.45 -3.94 -5.87
CA LEU A 343 -12.60 -5.25 -5.22
C LEU A 343 -11.26 -5.98 -5.07
N TRP A 344 -10.41 -5.92 -6.09
CA TRP A 344 -9.07 -6.50 -6.08
C TRP A 344 -8.20 -5.92 -4.96
N ILE A 345 -8.11 -4.59 -4.89
CA ILE A 345 -7.33 -3.90 -3.85
C ILE A 345 -7.89 -4.17 -2.46
N MET A 346 -9.22 -4.19 -2.30
CA MET A 346 -9.85 -4.47 -1.02
C MET A 346 -9.51 -5.87 -0.52
N ILE A 347 -9.64 -6.90 -1.37
CA ILE A 347 -9.31 -8.29 -0.98
C ILE A 347 -7.82 -8.41 -0.64
N GLY A 348 -6.92 -7.91 -1.52
CA GLY A 348 -5.47 -7.95 -1.32
C GLY A 348 -5.05 -7.19 -0.07
N GLY A 349 -5.55 -5.97 0.09
CA GLY A 349 -5.22 -5.10 1.20
C GLY A 349 -5.68 -5.63 2.56
N LEU A 350 -6.90 -6.17 2.66
CA LEU A 350 -7.40 -6.74 3.92
C LEU A 350 -6.58 -7.94 4.38
N LEU A 351 -6.33 -8.89 3.49
CA LEU A 351 -5.55 -10.09 3.83
C LEU A 351 -4.07 -9.77 4.01
N GLY A 352 -3.50 -8.88 3.18
CA GLY A 352 -2.14 -8.39 3.35
C GLY A 352 -1.90 -7.71 4.70
N SER A 353 -2.89 -6.97 5.19
CA SER A 353 -2.80 -6.27 6.49
C SER A 353 -2.61 -7.20 7.68
N LEU A 354 -3.12 -8.42 7.63
CA LEU A 354 -2.98 -9.41 8.71
C LEU A 354 -1.52 -9.85 8.91
N SER A 355 -0.68 -9.68 7.89
CA SER A 355 0.71 -10.12 7.96
C SER A 355 1.50 -9.44 9.09
N HIS A 356 1.24 -8.16 9.36
CA HIS A 356 1.95 -7.45 10.43
C HIS A 356 1.74 -8.13 11.79
N TRP A 357 0.49 -8.42 12.13
CA TRP A 357 0.13 -9.09 13.38
C TRP A 357 0.65 -10.52 13.44
N ILE A 358 0.47 -11.29 12.36
CA ILE A 358 0.92 -12.70 12.28
C ILE A 358 2.44 -12.77 12.44
N ILE A 359 3.20 -11.92 11.76
CA ILE A 359 4.66 -11.85 11.88
C ILE A 359 5.07 -11.48 13.31
N GLY A 360 4.39 -10.51 13.93
CA GLY A 360 4.66 -10.14 15.33
C GLY A 360 4.53 -11.35 16.28
N HIS A 361 3.45 -12.14 16.14
CA HIS A 361 3.23 -13.35 16.95
C HIS A 361 4.24 -14.46 16.66
N VAL A 362 4.64 -14.63 15.39
CA VAL A 362 5.67 -15.61 15.02
C VAL A 362 7.00 -15.25 15.69
N VAL A 363 7.40 -13.97 15.64
CA VAL A 363 8.66 -13.52 16.27
C VAL A 363 8.58 -13.60 17.80
N GLU A 364 7.43 -13.30 18.39
CA GLU A 364 7.20 -13.51 19.82
C GLU A 364 7.41 -14.98 20.21
N GLY A 365 6.92 -15.92 19.41
CA GLY A 365 7.11 -17.36 19.64
C GLY A 365 8.57 -17.82 19.63
N PHE A 366 9.51 -17.01 19.14
CA PHE A 366 10.95 -17.31 19.26
C PHE A 366 11.47 -17.13 20.70
N GLY A 367 10.82 -16.30 21.53
CA GLY A 367 11.25 -15.99 22.89
C GLY A 367 12.70 -15.50 22.94
N SER A 368 13.54 -16.08 23.77
CA SER A 368 14.97 -15.72 23.85
C SER A 368 15.76 -16.00 22.57
N ARG A 369 15.28 -16.89 21.71
CA ARG A 369 15.93 -17.20 20.43
C ARG A 369 15.74 -16.08 19.38
N ALA A 370 14.91 -15.06 19.64
CA ALA A 370 14.77 -13.92 18.75
C ALA A 370 16.08 -13.14 18.55
N SER A 371 17.07 -13.29 19.45
CA SER A 371 18.42 -12.75 19.29
C SER A 371 19.32 -13.54 18.32
N GLN A 372 18.85 -14.69 17.82
CA GLN A 372 19.58 -15.57 16.93
C GLN A 372 19.05 -15.42 15.50
N PRO A 373 19.89 -15.05 14.51
CA PRO A 373 19.45 -14.90 13.11
C PRO A 373 18.78 -16.16 12.53
N GLU A 374 19.24 -17.34 12.94
CA GLU A 374 18.75 -18.64 12.46
C GLU A 374 17.27 -18.85 12.76
N SER A 375 16.75 -18.27 13.84
CA SER A 375 15.34 -18.38 14.22
C SER A 375 14.41 -17.76 13.17
N PHE A 376 14.90 -16.83 12.39
CA PHE A 376 14.13 -16.15 11.35
C PHE A 376 14.16 -16.85 9.99
N TYR A 377 15.11 -17.77 9.74
CA TYR A 377 15.32 -18.40 8.42
C TYR A 377 14.05 -19.05 7.88
N ALA A 378 13.35 -19.82 8.71
CA ALA A 378 12.12 -20.50 8.32
C ALA A 378 11.02 -19.49 7.93
N THR A 379 10.89 -18.37 8.67
CA THR A 379 9.87 -17.35 8.40
C THR A 379 10.13 -16.63 7.07
N TYR A 380 11.37 -16.26 6.78
CA TYR A 380 11.76 -15.72 5.48
C TYR A 380 11.52 -16.73 4.35
N GLY A 381 11.86 -18.01 4.59
CA GLY A 381 11.59 -19.09 3.65
C GLY A 381 10.10 -19.25 3.34
N VAL A 382 9.24 -19.18 4.36
CA VAL A 382 7.78 -19.22 4.18
C VAL A 382 7.30 -18.02 3.34
N LEU A 383 7.77 -16.80 3.62
CA LEU A 383 7.40 -15.63 2.82
C LEU A 383 7.85 -15.77 1.36
N ALA A 384 9.06 -16.29 1.12
CA ALA A 384 9.54 -16.56 -0.23
C ALA A 384 8.65 -17.59 -0.95
N CYS A 385 8.26 -18.68 -0.27
CA CYS A 385 7.35 -19.69 -0.81
C CYS A 385 5.95 -19.13 -1.10
N LEU A 386 5.39 -18.31 -0.21
CA LEU A 386 4.10 -17.65 -0.41
C LEU A 386 4.11 -16.74 -1.65
N LEU A 387 5.22 -15.99 -1.85
CA LEU A 387 5.39 -15.16 -3.03
C LEU A 387 5.38 -16.00 -4.32
N ILE A 388 6.09 -17.11 -4.35
CA ILE A 388 6.07 -18.03 -5.51
C ILE A 388 4.69 -18.66 -5.69
N LEU A 389 4.04 -19.09 -4.61
CA LEU A 389 2.71 -19.69 -4.65
C LEU A 389 1.67 -18.71 -5.21
N SER A 390 1.84 -17.39 -5.00
CA SER A 390 0.95 -16.38 -5.56
C SER A 390 0.83 -16.44 -7.09
N LEU A 391 1.84 -17.01 -7.78
CA LEU A 391 1.83 -17.18 -9.24
C LEU A 391 0.70 -18.10 -9.74
N VAL A 392 0.09 -18.90 -8.86
CA VAL A 392 -1.12 -19.69 -9.17
C VAL A 392 -2.30 -18.77 -9.57
N GLY A 393 -2.27 -17.51 -9.19
CA GLY A 393 -3.23 -16.50 -9.64
C GLY A 393 -3.17 -16.18 -11.15
N LEU A 394 -2.03 -16.41 -11.82
CA LEU A 394 -1.88 -16.12 -13.26
C LEU A 394 -2.85 -16.93 -14.14
N PRO A 395 -2.92 -18.28 -14.05
CA PRO A 395 -3.88 -19.05 -14.82
C PRO A 395 -5.33 -18.70 -14.48
N CYS A 396 -5.63 -18.37 -13.23
CA CYS A 396 -6.96 -17.91 -12.83
C CYS A 396 -7.33 -16.59 -13.54
N LEU A 397 -6.43 -15.62 -13.55
CA LEU A 397 -6.64 -14.34 -14.24
C LEU A 397 -6.81 -14.52 -15.76
N GLN A 398 -6.06 -15.42 -16.37
CA GLN A 398 -6.22 -15.78 -17.78
C GLN A 398 -7.59 -16.45 -18.04
N ALA A 399 -8.09 -17.27 -17.11
CA ALA A 399 -9.41 -17.89 -17.22
C ALA A 399 -10.54 -16.85 -17.15
N VAL A 400 -10.40 -15.80 -16.30
CA VAL A 400 -11.32 -14.63 -16.29
C VAL A 400 -11.36 -14.01 -17.68
N GLN A 401 -10.20 -13.63 -18.20
CA GLN A 401 -10.08 -12.95 -19.50
C GLN A 401 -10.72 -13.76 -20.63
N ARG A 402 -10.45 -15.07 -20.71
CA ARG A 402 -11.04 -15.95 -21.73
C ARG A 402 -12.56 -16.00 -21.63
N ARG A 403 -13.13 -16.08 -20.43
CA ARG A 403 -14.57 -16.18 -20.19
C ARG A 403 -15.30 -14.88 -20.51
N GLU A 404 -14.72 -13.75 -20.16
CA GLU A 404 -15.28 -12.44 -20.50
C GLU A 404 -15.27 -12.20 -22.03
N HIS A 405 -14.20 -12.60 -22.75
CA HIS A 405 -14.17 -12.55 -24.21
C HIS A 405 -15.23 -13.45 -24.86
N LEU A 406 -15.44 -14.67 -24.35
CA LEU A 406 -16.48 -15.57 -24.87
C LEU A 406 -17.90 -15.02 -24.63
N ALA A 407 -18.15 -14.44 -23.45
CA ALA A 407 -19.42 -13.80 -23.14
C ALA A 407 -19.72 -12.63 -24.10
N ALA A 408 -18.71 -11.79 -24.36
CA ALA A 408 -18.83 -10.67 -25.31
C ALA A 408 -19.05 -11.12 -26.76
N ALA A 409 -18.43 -12.25 -27.18
CA ALA A 409 -18.64 -12.82 -28.52
C ALA A 409 -20.02 -13.45 -28.68
N GLY A 410 -20.53 -14.15 -27.66
CA GLY A 410 -21.87 -14.76 -27.66
C GLY A 410 -22.99 -13.73 -27.73
N VAL A 411 -22.84 -12.57 -27.08
CA VAL A 411 -23.81 -11.46 -27.20
C VAL A 411 -23.86 -10.90 -28.64
N LYS A 412 -22.71 -10.80 -29.32
CA LYS A 412 -22.67 -10.31 -30.74
C LYS A 412 -23.28 -11.29 -31.72
N SER A 413 -23.31 -12.59 -31.45
CA SER A 413 -23.94 -13.59 -32.31
C SER A 413 -25.45 -13.68 -32.08
N ALA A 414 -25.95 -13.33 -30.92
CA ALA A 414 -27.40 -13.30 -30.61
C ALA A 414 -28.12 -12.02 -31.06
N THR A 415 -27.35 -10.98 -31.46
CA THR A 415 -27.88 -9.68 -31.96
C THR A 415 -27.78 -9.56 -33.47
N LYS A 416 -27.33 -10.59 -34.19
CA LYS A 416 -27.44 -10.75 -35.64
C LYS A 416 -28.53 -11.76 -35.96
#